data_9c65676228f377c054adbec654b204f4
#
_entry.id   9c65676228f377c054adbec654b204f4
#
_cell.length_a   1.000
_cell.length_b   1.000
_cell.length_c   1.000
_cell.angle_alpha   90.00
_cell.angle_beta   90.00
_cell.angle_gamma   90.00
#
_symmetry.space_group_name_H-M   'P 1'
#
loop_
_entity.id
_entity.type
_entity.pdbx_description
1 polymer ?
#
loop_
_entity_poly.entity_id
_entity_poly.type
_entity_poly.pdbx_seq_one_letter_code
_entity_poly.pdbx_strand_id
1 'polypeptide(L)'
;MDEKYDKKAFKFYRNLIAFGIILYILLNNLHMIWHYFNVFLGIITPFLAGGFVAFILNIPLKLFEEKIFKKWQPKKKGGKRAVCLLLTLLSLALIIFLLIYIVGPRVQASLISVVEKLPDFEDQLVKIPVLKEYEDSIHKIFSKININSAQKALIDYIKNANTDLFNIIVSRVGSVLNTLFGVLMGFVFAIYALISKEDLSRKSKELLYSALPEKWADKLVKLGKIIFENFYNFFTGQFIEALVFGAMCFVGMLIFRFPFAPAISIIMGLGALIPILGAYIGVFTGALLILLQSPFKALMFIVFIIVLQQFDGNVTYPRIVGNKVGLPAMFVIVAITVGGALFGVTGMILFVPLFSTIYELLTIYKNKRLKEKGINIKTK
;
A
#
# COMPACT_ATOMS: atom_id res chain seq x y z
N MET A 1 58.64 11.51 32.92
CA MET A 1 57.15 11.65 32.95
C MET A 1 56.57 12.07 31.60
N ASP A 2 57.40 12.48 30.65
CA ASP A 2 57.00 13.13 29.39
C ASP A 2 56.72 12.19 28.20
N GLU A 3 57.41 11.02 28.13
CA GLU A 3 57.29 10.13 26.96
C GLU A 3 55.92 9.45 26.81
N LYS A 4 55.18 9.29 27.89
CA LYS A 4 53.86 8.67 27.91
C LYS A 4 52.74 9.66 27.53
N TYR A 5 52.95 10.94 27.79
CA TYR A 5 52.07 12.04 27.36
C TYR A 5 52.23 12.32 25.87
N ASP A 6 53.47 12.28 25.38
CA ASP A 6 53.80 12.52 23.97
C ASP A 6 53.19 11.43 23.05
N LYS A 7 53.27 10.16 23.47
CA LYS A 7 52.63 9.04 22.74
C LYS A 7 51.06 9.14 22.70
N LYS A 8 50.44 9.66 23.76
CA LYS A 8 48.97 9.86 23.76
C LYS A 8 48.57 11.03 22.88
N ALA A 9 49.31 12.14 22.93
CA ALA A 9 49.08 13.29 22.08
C ALA A 9 49.30 12.95 20.61
N PHE A 10 50.38 12.23 20.28
CA PHE A 10 50.64 11.74 18.92
C PHE A 10 49.52 10.83 18.39
N LYS A 11 49.02 9.90 19.20
CA LYS A 11 47.89 9.02 18.82
C LYS A 11 46.60 9.80 18.60
N PHE A 12 46.38 10.84 19.42
CA PHE A 12 45.20 11.72 19.26
C PHE A 12 45.29 12.52 17.96
N TYR A 13 46.39 13.20 17.67
CA TYR A 13 46.58 13.96 16.44
C TYR A 13 46.55 13.09 15.19
N ARG A 14 47.17 11.92 15.23
CA ARG A 14 47.08 10.94 14.14
C ARG A 14 45.63 10.54 13.85
N ASN A 15 44.86 10.23 14.89
CA ASN A 15 43.45 9.84 14.73
C ASN A 15 42.60 11.02 14.23
N LEU A 16 42.90 12.26 14.65
CA LEU A 16 42.22 13.47 14.20
C LEU A 16 42.48 13.75 12.71
N ILE A 17 43.75 13.62 12.28
CA ILE A 17 44.14 13.77 10.87
C ILE A 17 43.54 12.67 10.03
N ALA A 18 43.59 11.41 10.48
CA ALA A 18 42.94 10.29 9.79
C ALA A 18 41.43 10.51 9.64
N PHE A 19 40.73 10.98 10.69
CA PHE A 19 39.33 11.35 10.64
C PHE A 19 39.07 12.47 9.64
N GLY A 20 39.88 13.53 9.62
CA GLY A 20 39.76 14.63 8.68
C GLY A 20 39.93 14.18 7.22
N ILE A 21 40.91 13.31 6.95
CA ILE A 21 41.15 12.74 5.61
C ILE A 21 39.95 11.85 5.18
N ILE A 22 39.47 10.97 6.07
CA ILE A 22 38.33 10.10 5.80
C ILE A 22 37.11 10.95 5.53
N LEU A 23 36.84 11.97 6.36
CA LEU A 23 35.71 12.88 6.18
C LEU A 23 35.77 13.64 4.84
N TYR A 24 36.98 14.15 4.48
CA TYR A 24 37.22 14.81 3.21
C TYR A 24 36.92 13.87 2.00
N ILE A 25 37.47 12.63 2.04
CA ILE A 25 37.21 11.62 1.00
C ILE A 25 35.74 11.28 0.91
N LEU A 26 35.05 11.09 2.03
CA LEU A 26 33.62 10.81 2.08
C LEU A 26 32.81 11.95 1.47
N LEU A 27 33.09 13.20 1.84
CA LEU A 27 32.35 14.37 1.34
C LEU A 27 32.61 14.61 -0.16
N ASN A 28 33.85 14.41 -0.61
CA ASN A 28 34.20 14.60 -2.02
C ASN A 28 33.63 13.51 -2.93
N ASN A 29 33.36 12.31 -2.41
CA ASN A 29 32.82 11.17 -3.15
C ASN A 29 31.35 10.87 -2.81
N LEU A 30 30.61 11.80 -2.21
CA LEU A 30 29.20 11.62 -1.84
C LEU A 30 28.34 11.15 -3.02
N HIS A 31 28.55 11.68 -4.21
CA HIS A 31 27.83 11.29 -5.40
C HIS A 31 28.09 9.82 -5.79
N MET A 32 29.34 9.38 -5.69
CA MET A 32 29.74 8.01 -5.98
C MET A 32 29.16 7.03 -4.94
N ILE A 33 29.21 7.40 -3.65
CA ILE A 33 28.61 6.63 -2.57
C ILE A 33 27.10 6.51 -2.77
N TRP A 34 26.43 7.62 -3.14
CA TRP A 34 25.00 7.64 -3.41
C TRP A 34 24.62 6.79 -4.63
N HIS A 35 25.45 6.80 -5.68
CA HIS A 35 25.27 5.93 -6.83
C HIS A 35 25.33 4.45 -6.47
N TYR A 36 26.38 4.01 -5.77
CA TYR A 36 26.50 2.61 -5.34
C TYR A 36 25.41 2.21 -4.33
N PHE A 37 24.99 3.12 -3.48
CA PHE A 37 23.87 2.89 -2.57
C PHE A 37 22.57 2.67 -3.34
N ASN A 38 22.29 3.45 -4.38
CA ASN A 38 21.12 3.25 -5.24
C ASN A 38 21.19 1.94 -6.04
N VAL A 39 22.36 1.57 -6.54
CA VAL A 39 22.57 0.27 -7.22
C VAL A 39 22.30 -0.88 -6.22
N PHE A 40 22.84 -0.79 -5.01
CA PHE A 40 22.59 -1.77 -3.96
C PHE A 40 21.10 -1.87 -3.58
N LEU A 41 20.44 -0.74 -3.42
CA LEU A 41 18.98 -0.71 -3.17
C LEU A 41 18.22 -1.34 -4.35
N GLY A 42 18.61 -1.06 -5.60
CA GLY A 42 18.01 -1.66 -6.78
C GLY A 42 18.08 -3.20 -6.77
N ILE A 43 19.21 -3.75 -6.37
CA ILE A 43 19.41 -5.21 -6.25
C ILE A 43 18.54 -5.81 -5.13
N ILE A 44 18.36 -5.09 -4.03
CA ILE A 44 17.60 -5.60 -2.86
C ILE A 44 16.09 -5.38 -3.04
N THR A 45 15.67 -4.39 -3.80
CA THR A 45 14.26 -4.04 -3.99
C THR A 45 13.35 -5.23 -4.33
N PRO A 46 13.69 -6.16 -5.27
CA PRO A 46 12.86 -7.33 -5.54
C PRO A 46 12.65 -8.23 -4.32
N PHE A 47 13.67 -8.39 -3.49
CA PHE A 47 13.59 -9.21 -2.28
C PHE A 47 12.77 -8.53 -1.18
N LEU A 48 12.88 -7.20 -1.04
CA LEU A 48 12.02 -6.44 -0.13
C LEU A 48 10.56 -6.49 -0.59
N ALA A 49 10.31 -6.31 -1.88
CA ALA A 49 8.98 -6.45 -2.47
C ALA A 49 8.44 -7.88 -2.29
N GLY A 50 9.27 -8.89 -2.53
CA GLY A 50 8.92 -10.29 -2.30
C GLY A 50 8.62 -10.59 -0.83
N GLY A 51 9.39 -10.04 0.11
CA GLY A 51 9.11 -10.10 1.54
C GLY A 51 7.76 -9.47 1.90
N PHE A 52 7.43 -8.34 1.30
CA PHE A 52 6.15 -7.68 1.45
C PHE A 52 4.99 -8.52 0.89
N VAL A 53 5.15 -9.07 -0.31
CA VAL A 53 4.17 -10.00 -0.91
C VAL A 53 3.99 -11.23 -0.03
N ALA A 54 5.08 -11.82 0.48
CA ALA A 54 5.02 -12.94 1.43
C ALA A 54 4.24 -12.56 2.69
N PHE A 55 4.44 -11.35 3.19
CA PHE A 55 3.73 -10.85 4.35
C PHE A 55 2.21 -10.75 4.10
N ILE A 56 1.80 -10.18 2.96
CA ILE A 56 0.37 -10.09 2.57
C ILE A 56 -0.22 -11.50 2.38
N LEU A 57 0.45 -12.38 1.65
CA LEU A 57 0.01 -13.76 1.43
C LEU A 57 -0.07 -14.59 2.72
N ASN A 58 0.71 -14.23 3.75
CA ASN A 58 0.65 -14.91 5.04
C ASN A 58 -0.70 -14.70 5.76
N ILE A 59 -1.46 -13.64 5.43
CA ILE A 59 -2.78 -13.37 6.03
C ILE A 59 -3.79 -14.47 5.66
N PRO A 60 -4.12 -14.71 4.37
CA PRO A 60 -5.00 -15.79 3.98
C PRO A 60 -4.38 -17.18 4.26
N LEU A 61 -3.05 -17.33 4.16
CA LEU A 61 -2.38 -18.57 4.51
C LEU A 61 -2.68 -19.01 5.95
N LYS A 62 -2.60 -18.08 6.90
CA LYS A 62 -2.96 -18.37 8.30
C LYS A 62 -4.42 -18.79 8.46
N LEU A 63 -5.35 -18.23 7.68
CA LEU A 63 -6.75 -18.66 7.70
C LEU A 63 -6.87 -20.15 7.31
N PHE A 64 -6.15 -20.58 6.26
CA PHE A 64 -6.11 -21.99 5.87
C PHE A 64 -5.42 -22.85 6.94
N GLU A 65 -4.24 -22.46 7.42
CA GLU A 65 -3.46 -23.26 8.38
C GLU A 65 -4.13 -23.41 9.75
N GLU A 66 -4.70 -22.33 10.31
CA GLU A 66 -5.14 -22.26 11.70
C GLU A 66 -6.66 -22.50 11.85
N LYS A 67 -7.48 -22.17 10.83
CA LYS A 67 -8.93 -22.35 10.89
C LYS A 67 -9.40 -23.57 10.09
N ILE A 68 -9.10 -23.62 8.79
CA ILE A 68 -9.64 -24.64 7.88
C ILE A 68 -8.96 -25.99 8.12
N PHE A 69 -7.63 -26.02 8.10
CA PHE A 69 -6.85 -27.26 8.25
C PHE A 69 -6.26 -27.41 9.66
N LYS A 70 -6.90 -26.84 10.69
CA LYS A 70 -6.42 -26.93 12.09
C LYS A 70 -6.17 -28.38 12.53
N LYS A 71 -7.05 -29.30 12.19
CA LYS A 71 -7.01 -30.71 12.60
C LYS A 71 -6.11 -31.59 11.72
N TRP A 72 -5.68 -31.09 10.54
CA TRP A 72 -4.89 -31.88 9.61
C TRP A 72 -3.40 -31.80 9.95
N GLN A 73 -2.82 -32.94 10.29
CA GLN A 73 -1.40 -33.09 10.61
C GLN A 73 -0.76 -34.13 9.67
N PRO A 74 -0.21 -33.71 8.53
CA PRO A 74 0.45 -34.62 7.62
C PRO A 74 1.74 -35.19 8.21
N LYS A 75 2.10 -36.42 7.85
CA LYS A 75 3.31 -37.12 8.31
C LYS A 75 4.63 -36.40 7.97
N LYS A 76 4.67 -35.59 6.88
CA LYS A 76 5.86 -34.83 6.48
C LYS A 76 5.78 -33.39 7.02
N LYS A 77 6.78 -32.95 7.79
CA LYS A 77 6.98 -31.56 8.19
C LYS A 77 7.02 -30.67 6.93
N GLY A 78 6.13 -29.72 6.81
CA GLY A 78 6.03 -28.80 5.65
C GLY A 78 4.94 -29.15 4.63
N GLY A 79 4.41 -30.37 4.58
CA GLY A 79 3.38 -30.75 3.63
C GLY A 79 2.07 -29.96 3.81
N LYS A 80 1.64 -29.76 5.05
CA LYS A 80 0.46 -28.92 5.38
C LYS A 80 0.61 -27.52 4.81
N ARG A 81 1.78 -26.94 5.01
CA ARG A 81 2.06 -25.57 4.62
C ARG A 81 2.10 -25.39 3.10
N ALA A 82 2.76 -26.33 2.40
CA ALA A 82 2.80 -26.31 0.93
C ALA A 82 1.37 -26.39 0.35
N VAL A 83 0.51 -27.25 0.89
CA VAL A 83 -0.89 -27.37 0.47
C VAL A 83 -1.68 -26.10 0.81
N CYS A 84 -1.55 -25.56 2.02
CA CYS A 84 -2.21 -24.31 2.41
C CYS A 84 -1.73 -23.13 1.55
N LEU A 85 -0.45 -23.06 1.19
CA LEU A 85 0.09 -22.03 0.30
C LEU A 85 -0.48 -22.17 -1.11
N LEU A 86 -0.52 -23.39 -1.65
CA LEU A 86 -1.12 -23.66 -2.95
C LEU A 86 -2.60 -23.24 -2.97
N LEU A 87 -3.37 -23.60 -1.95
CA LEU A 87 -4.76 -23.18 -1.80
C LEU A 87 -4.91 -21.66 -1.65
N THR A 88 -3.99 -21.01 -0.96
CA THR A 88 -3.97 -19.54 -0.84
C THR A 88 -3.76 -18.91 -2.21
N LEU A 89 -2.80 -19.38 -2.98
CA LEU A 89 -2.53 -18.87 -4.33
C LEU A 89 -3.69 -19.15 -5.28
N LEU A 90 -4.26 -20.37 -5.23
CA LEU A 90 -5.43 -20.73 -6.04
C LEU A 90 -6.66 -19.89 -5.66
N SER A 91 -6.91 -19.67 -4.36
CA SER A 91 -8.04 -18.84 -3.91
C SER A 91 -7.87 -17.39 -4.34
N LEU A 92 -6.66 -16.83 -4.27
CA LEU A 92 -6.37 -15.48 -4.75
C LEU A 92 -6.53 -15.38 -6.26
N ALA A 93 -5.98 -16.33 -7.01
CA ALA A 93 -6.14 -16.40 -8.47
C ALA A 93 -7.62 -16.53 -8.86
N LEU A 94 -8.39 -17.36 -8.15
CA LEU A 94 -9.83 -17.51 -8.37
C LEU A 94 -10.59 -16.20 -8.08
N ILE A 95 -10.27 -15.53 -6.98
CA ILE A 95 -10.89 -14.22 -6.63
C ILE A 95 -10.59 -13.20 -7.73
N ILE A 96 -9.32 -13.08 -8.15
CA ILE A 96 -8.91 -12.16 -9.23
C ILE A 96 -9.63 -12.52 -10.54
N PHE A 97 -9.67 -13.81 -10.89
CA PHE A 97 -10.37 -14.29 -12.08
C PHE A 97 -11.86 -13.95 -12.05
N LEU A 98 -12.53 -14.22 -10.93
CA LEU A 98 -13.96 -13.89 -10.77
C LEU A 98 -14.20 -12.37 -10.82
N LEU A 99 -13.33 -11.58 -10.20
CA LEU A 99 -13.41 -10.12 -10.30
C LEU A 99 -13.28 -9.65 -11.75
N ILE A 100 -12.27 -10.12 -12.48
CA ILE A 100 -12.08 -9.76 -13.90
C ILE A 100 -13.27 -10.25 -14.74
N TYR A 101 -13.70 -11.48 -14.53
CA TYR A 101 -14.80 -12.08 -15.31
C TYR A 101 -16.16 -11.42 -15.07
N ILE A 102 -16.51 -11.14 -13.81
CA ILE A 102 -17.83 -10.55 -13.47
C ILE A 102 -17.83 -9.04 -13.68
N VAL A 103 -16.74 -8.39 -13.29
CA VAL A 103 -16.67 -6.93 -13.21
C VAL A 103 -16.08 -6.32 -14.48
N GLY A 104 -15.10 -6.98 -15.09
CA GLY A 104 -14.41 -6.50 -16.28
C GLY A 104 -15.39 -6.07 -17.39
N PRO A 105 -16.33 -6.92 -17.83
CA PRO A 105 -17.31 -6.55 -18.86
C PRO A 105 -18.19 -5.35 -18.44
N ARG A 106 -18.56 -5.26 -17.17
CA ARG A 106 -19.39 -4.14 -16.67
C ARG A 106 -18.60 -2.83 -16.60
N VAL A 107 -17.36 -2.87 -16.19
CA VAL A 107 -16.44 -1.72 -16.21
C VAL A 107 -16.22 -1.28 -17.66
N GLN A 108 -15.93 -2.22 -18.55
CA GLN A 108 -15.75 -1.94 -19.98
C GLN A 108 -16.98 -1.28 -20.59
N ALA A 109 -18.17 -1.85 -20.37
CA ALA A 109 -19.43 -1.27 -20.84
C ALA A 109 -19.66 0.14 -20.24
N SER A 110 -19.34 0.33 -18.96
CA SER A 110 -19.43 1.63 -18.31
C SER A 110 -18.48 2.66 -18.93
N LEU A 111 -17.23 2.28 -19.19
CA LEU A 111 -16.24 3.16 -19.83
C LEU A 111 -16.66 3.51 -21.26
N ILE A 112 -17.15 2.55 -22.04
CA ILE A 112 -17.67 2.79 -23.39
C ILE A 112 -18.85 3.78 -23.33
N SER A 113 -19.81 3.56 -22.44
CA SER A 113 -20.97 4.47 -22.27
C SER A 113 -20.54 5.89 -21.88
N VAL A 114 -19.50 6.04 -21.10
CA VAL A 114 -18.92 7.35 -20.75
C VAL A 114 -18.32 8.01 -21.98
N VAL A 115 -17.52 7.27 -22.75
CA VAL A 115 -16.85 7.79 -23.94
C VAL A 115 -17.85 8.13 -25.03
N GLU A 116 -18.92 7.34 -25.19
CA GLU A 116 -20.01 7.59 -26.14
C GLU A 116 -20.80 8.87 -25.83
N LYS A 117 -20.91 9.22 -24.54
CA LYS A 117 -21.62 10.44 -24.09
C LYS A 117 -20.73 11.68 -23.99
N LEU A 118 -19.43 11.56 -24.27
CA LEU A 118 -18.52 12.70 -24.26
C LEU A 118 -18.95 13.86 -25.19
N PRO A 119 -19.50 13.62 -26.42
CA PRO A 119 -20.02 14.70 -27.25
C PRO A 119 -21.19 15.46 -26.61
N ASP A 120 -22.11 14.73 -25.94
CA ASP A 120 -23.29 15.31 -25.30
C ASP A 120 -22.95 16.05 -23.98
N PHE A 121 -21.70 15.92 -23.50
CA PHE A 121 -21.27 16.47 -22.21
C PHE A 121 -21.23 18.00 -22.23
N GLU A 122 -20.86 18.59 -23.35
CA GLU A 122 -20.90 20.02 -23.57
C GLU A 122 -22.32 20.59 -23.37
N ASP A 123 -23.30 19.96 -24.03
CA ASP A 123 -24.73 20.37 -23.90
C ASP A 123 -25.28 20.17 -22.48
N GLN A 124 -24.75 19.17 -21.74
CA GLN A 124 -25.17 18.93 -20.37
C GLN A 124 -24.56 19.95 -19.39
N LEU A 125 -23.34 20.40 -19.64
CA LEU A 125 -22.70 21.44 -18.82
C LEU A 125 -23.42 22.77 -18.95
N VAL A 126 -23.81 23.16 -20.18
CA VAL A 126 -24.54 24.42 -20.45
C VAL A 126 -25.94 24.40 -19.82
N LYS A 127 -26.55 23.23 -19.63
CA LYS A 127 -27.85 23.11 -18.93
C LYS A 127 -27.78 23.33 -17.42
N ILE A 128 -26.59 23.36 -16.82
CA ILE A 128 -26.41 23.66 -15.39
C ILE A 128 -26.57 25.18 -15.20
N PRO A 129 -27.56 25.66 -14.40
CA PRO A 129 -27.86 27.08 -14.29
C PRO A 129 -26.66 27.96 -13.93
N VAL A 130 -25.75 27.45 -13.06
CA VAL A 130 -24.53 28.17 -12.61
C VAL A 130 -23.46 28.26 -13.71
N LEU A 131 -23.43 27.32 -14.67
CA LEU A 131 -22.43 27.26 -15.74
C LEU A 131 -22.93 27.93 -17.05
N LYS A 132 -24.19 28.30 -17.11
CA LYS A 132 -24.79 28.94 -18.30
C LYS A 132 -24.12 30.28 -18.63
N GLU A 133 -23.61 30.99 -17.61
CA GLU A 133 -22.87 32.24 -17.80
C GLU A 133 -21.50 32.05 -18.47
N TYR A 134 -20.97 30.82 -18.48
CA TYR A 134 -19.68 30.45 -19.06
C TYR A 134 -19.79 29.66 -20.36
N GLU A 135 -20.95 29.68 -21.02
CA GLU A 135 -21.26 28.91 -22.23
C GLU A 135 -20.20 29.12 -23.33
N ASP A 136 -19.84 30.38 -23.64
CA ASP A 136 -18.82 30.73 -24.63
C ASP A 136 -17.41 30.16 -24.30
N SER A 137 -17.10 30.13 -23.02
CA SER A 137 -15.82 29.58 -22.54
C SER A 137 -15.78 28.06 -22.65
N ILE A 138 -16.91 27.41 -22.35
CA ILE A 138 -17.09 25.97 -22.49
C ILE A 138 -16.96 25.58 -23.96
N HIS A 139 -17.69 26.25 -24.86
CA HIS A 139 -17.59 26.02 -26.31
C HIS A 139 -16.18 26.19 -26.84
N LYS A 140 -15.43 27.22 -26.42
CA LYS A 140 -14.04 27.45 -26.80
C LYS A 140 -13.09 26.35 -26.34
N ILE A 141 -13.33 25.76 -25.18
CA ILE A 141 -12.52 24.63 -24.66
C ILE A 141 -12.83 23.37 -25.46
N PHE A 142 -14.09 23.06 -25.67
CA PHE A 142 -14.51 21.84 -26.37
C PHE A 142 -14.18 21.86 -27.85
N SER A 143 -14.27 23.03 -28.53
CA SER A 143 -13.91 23.18 -29.93
C SER A 143 -12.41 22.97 -30.22
N LYS A 144 -11.53 23.18 -29.21
CA LYS A 144 -10.09 22.90 -29.32
C LYS A 144 -9.75 21.41 -29.18
N ILE A 145 -10.67 20.61 -28.62
CA ILE A 145 -10.48 19.17 -28.42
C ILE A 145 -11.23 18.45 -29.52
N ASN A 146 -10.52 17.72 -30.38
CA ASN A 146 -11.19 16.87 -31.39
C ASN A 146 -11.81 15.64 -30.69
N ILE A 147 -12.98 15.85 -30.06
CA ILE A 147 -13.69 14.86 -29.22
C ILE A 147 -13.99 13.60 -30.04
N ASN A 148 -14.39 13.73 -31.31
CA ASN A 148 -14.76 12.61 -32.15
C ASN A 148 -13.58 11.68 -32.47
N SER A 149 -12.38 12.22 -32.67
CA SER A 149 -11.18 11.42 -32.89
C SER A 149 -10.67 10.79 -31.59
N ALA A 150 -10.73 11.54 -30.48
CA ALA A 150 -10.39 11.03 -29.14
C ALA A 150 -11.37 9.92 -28.71
N GLN A 151 -12.66 10.10 -28.97
CA GLN A 151 -13.71 9.12 -28.71
C GLN A 151 -13.45 7.81 -29.45
N LYS A 152 -13.23 7.87 -30.78
CA LYS A 152 -12.93 6.67 -31.58
C LYS A 152 -11.69 5.95 -31.05
N ALA A 153 -10.60 6.68 -30.83
CA ALA A 153 -9.35 6.10 -30.33
C ALA A 153 -9.51 5.45 -28.95
N LEU A 154 -10.29 6.06 -28.04
CA LEU A 154 -10.58 5.51 -26.72
C LEU A 154 -11.49 4.28 -26.81
N ILE A 155 -12.53 4.29 -27.65
CA ILE A 155 -13.41 3.13 -27.84
C ILE A 155 -12.64 1.96 -28.42
N ASP A 156 -11.81 2.20 -29.44
CA ASP A 156 -10.97 1.18 -30.06
C ASP A 156 -9.96 0.62 -29.04
N TYR A 157 -9.33 1.49 -28.23
CA TYR A 157 -8.43 1.07 -27.15
C TYR A 157 -9.16 0.22 -26.11
N ILE A 158 -10.36 0.62 -25.65
CA ILE A 158 -11.15 -0.11 -24.66
C ILE A 158 -11.66 -1.46 -25.23
N LYS A 159 -12.13 -1.48 -26.49
CA LYS A 159 -12.58 -2.72 -27.16
C LYS A 159 -11.43 -3.71 -27.36
N ASN A 160 -10.27 -3.20 -27.71
CA ASN A 160 -9.08 -4.01 -27.99
C ASN A 160 -8.29 -4.32 -26.69
N ALA A 161 -8.63 -3.71 -25.55
CA ALA A 161 -7.90 -3.89 -24.28
C ALA A 161 -7.79 -5.37 -23.85
N ASN A 162 -8.77 -6.20 -24.16
CA ASN A 162 -8.72 -7.64 -23.85
C ASN A 162 -7.71 -8.42 -24.73
N THR A 163 -7.51 -8.01 -25.99
CA THR A 163 -6.52 -8.56 -26.91
C THR A 163 -5.15 -7.90 -26.73
N ASP A 164 -5.15 -6.61 -26.41
CA ASP A 164 -3.93 -5.84 -26.26
C ASP A 164 -3.23 -6.08 -24.91
N LEU A 165 -3.94 -6.45 -23.84
CA LEU A 165 -3.29 -6.84 -22.58
C LEU A 165 -2.32 -8.01 -22.79
N PHE A 166 -2.69 -9.02 -23.58
CA PHE A 166 -1.79 -10.11 -23.93
C PHE A 166 -0.63 -9.62 -24.84
N ASN A 167 -0.95 -8.79 -25.82
CA ASN A 167 0.04 -8.22 -26.74
C ASN A 167 0.95 -7.18 -26.04
N ILE A 168 0.42 -6.37 -25.11
CA ILE A 168 1.22 -5.46 -24.28
C ILE A 168 2.16 -6.23 -23.38
N ILE A 169 1.70 -7.34 -22.78
CA ILE A 169 2.55 -8.23 -21.99
C ILE A 169 3.64 -8.84 -22.89
N VAL A 170 3.29 -9.29 -24.09
CA VAL A 170 4.23 -9.93 -25.03
C VAL A 170 5.16 -8.93 -25.72
N SER A 171 4.66 -7.79 -26.21
CA SER A 171 5.45 -6.81 -26.96
C SER A 171 6.37 -5.96 -26.09
N ARG A 172 6.00 -5.75 -24.83
CA ARG A 172 6.89 -5.10 -23.86
C ARG A 172 7.87 -6.04 -23.15
N VAL A 173 7.86 -7.32 -23.49
CA VAL A 173 8.78 -8.32 -22.93
C VAL A 173 10.25 -7.92 -23.05
N GLY A 174 10.64 -7.18 -24.08
CA GLY A 174 12.02 -6.71 -24.22
C GLY A 174 12.47 -5.66 -23.20
N SER A 175 11.63 -4.68 -22.87
CA SER A 175 11.90 -3.67 -21.82
C SER A 175 11.45 -4.14 -20.42
N VAL A 176 10.56 -5.11 -20.37
CA VAL A 176 9.94 -5.70 -19.18
C VAL A 176 10.77 -6.87 -18.64
N LEU A 177 11.72 -7.43 -19.41
CA LEU A 177 12.54 -8.55 -18.93
C LEU A 177 13.23 -8.27 -17.58
N ASN A 178 13.78 -7.07 -17.40
CA ASN A 178 14.39 -6.69 -16.12
C ASN A 178 13.34 -6.51 -15.00
N THR A 179 12.18 -5.96 -15.33
CA THR A 179 11.07 -5.78 -14.39
C THR A 179 10.38 -7.11 -14.09
N LEU A 180 10.15 -7.95 -15.12
CA LEU A 180 9.61 -9.32 -14.97
C LEU A 180 10.54 -10.20 -14.16
N PHE A 181 11.84 -10.11 -14.41
CA PHE A 181 12.82 -10.86 -13.61
C PHE A 181 12.78 -10.42 -12.14
N GLY A 182 12.70 -9.12 -11.87
CA GLY A 182 12.54 -8.59 -10.51
C GLY A 182 11.25 -9.04 -9.84
N VAL A 183 10.12 -8.99 -10.56
CA VAL A 183 8.82 -9.45 -10.07
C VAL A 183 8.82 -10.97 -9.84
N LEU A 184 9.37 -11.74 -10.78
CA LEU A 184 9.49 -13.20 -10.65
C LEU A 184 10.38 -13.57 -9.48
N MET A 185 11.55 -12.93 -9.34
CA MET A 185 12.46 -13.14 -8.21
C MET A 185 11.81 -12.75 -6.88
N GLY A 186 11.09 -11.64 -6.84
CA GLY A 186 10.32 -11.25 -5.66
C GLY A 186 9.24 -12.27 -5.30
N PHE A 187 8.52 -12.79 -6.29
CA PHE A 187 7.47 -13.79 -6.08
C PHE A 187 8.06 -15.14 -5.63
N VAL A 188 9.12 -15.60 -6.28
CA VAL A 188 9.85 -16.82 -5.86
C VAL A 188 10.37 -16.64 -4.43
N PHE A 189 10.97 -15.50 -4.12
CA PHE A 189 11.42 -15.19 -2.76
C PHE A 189 10.25 -15.18 -1.76
N ALA A 190 9.09 -14.62 -2.13
CA ALA A 190 7.90 -14.63 -1.30
C ALA A 190 7.44 -16.05 -0.95
N ILE A 191 7.39 -16.93 -1.96
CA ILE A 191 7.04 -18.35 -1.76
C ILE A 191 8.05 -19.02 -0.81
N TYR A 192 9.36 -18.86 -1.07
CA TYR A 192 10.39 -19.43 -0.22
C TYR A 192 10.35 -18.88 1.22
N ALA A 193 10.18 -17.56 1.37
CA ALA A 193 10.05 -16.94 2.68
C ALA A 193 8.85 -17.49 3.45
N LEU A 194 7.71 -17.71 2.77
CA LEU A 194 6.53 -18.30 3.37
C LEU A 194 6.73 -19.77 3.76
N ILE A 195 7.31 -20.60 2.90
CA ILE A 195 7.58 -21.99 3.18
C ILE A 195 8.54 -22.13 4.36
N SER A 196 9.58 -21.31 4.40
CA SER A 196 10.69 -21.42 5.36
C SER A 196 10.61 -20.43 6.52
N LYS A 197 9.46 -19.74 6.75
CA LYS A 197 9.37 -18.65 7.74
C LYS A 197 9.81 -19.04 9.15
N GLU A 198 9.49 -20.25 9.58
CA GLU A 198 9.84 -20.73 10.91
C GLU A 198 11.33 -21.04 11.04
N ASP A 199 11.88 -21.67 9.99
CA ASP A 199 13.31 -21.99 9.93
C ASP A 199 14.14 -20.70 9.79
N LEU A 200 13.69 -19.77 8.96
CA LEU A 200 14.28 -18.44 8.80
C LEU A 200 14.25 -17.66 10.12
N SER A 201 13.10 -17.64 10.81
CA SER A 201 12.95 -16.99 12.11
C SER A 201 13.87 -17.63 13.16
N ARG A 202 13.98 -18.96 13.18
CA ARG A 202 14.88 -19.68 14.09
C ARG A 202 16.33 -19.34 13.81
N LYS A 203 16.78 -19.49 12.56
CA LYS A 203 18.17 -19.19 12.15
C LYS A 203 18.55 -17.72 12.39
N SER A 204 17.62 -16.81 12.14
CA SER A 204 17.85 -15.38 12.45
C SER A 204 18.04 -15.13 13.94
N LYS A 205 17.26 -15.81 14.80
CA LYS A 205 17.46 -15.74 16.25
C LYS A 205 18.78 -16.37 16.66
N GLU A 206 19.11 -17.56 16.18
CA GLU A 206 20.39 -18.23 16.43
C GLU A 206 21.57 -17.33 16.07
N LEU A 207 21.51 -16.66 14.91
CA LEU A 207 22.54 -15.70 14.50
C LEU A 207 22.62 -14.50 15.43
N LEU A 208 21.49 -13.92 15.84
CA LEU A 208 21.47 -12.79 16.78
C LEU A 208 22.06 -13.16 18.14
N TYR A 209 21.70 -14.32 18.69
CA TYR A 209 22.22 -14.78 19.97
C TYR A 209 23.68 -15.21 19.90
N SER A 210 24.18 -15.66 18.73
CA SER A 210 25.59 -15.99 18.56
C SER A 210 26.49 -14.75 18.38
N ALA A 211 25.96 -13.69 17.76
CA ALA A 211 26.73 -12.50 17.41
C ALA A 211 26.68 -11.40 18.49
N LEU A 212 25.64 -11.39 19.33
CA LEU A 212 25.39 -10.30 20.29
C LEU A 212 25.21 -10.83 21.72
N PRO A 213 25.54 -10.02 22.73
CA PRO A 213 25.19 -10.33 24.11
C PRO A 213 23.68 -10.54 24.27
N GLU A 214 23.27 -11.52 25.08
CA GLU A 214 21.89 -11.95 25.30
C GLU A 214 20.91 -10.78 25.48
N LYS A 215 21.27 -9.79 26.32
CA LYS A 215 20.44 -8.58 26.56
C LYS A 215 20.12 -7.78 25.30
N TRP A 216 21.05 -7.74 24.33
CA TRP A 216 20.85 -7.05 23.06
C TRP A 216 20.07 -7.92 22.07
N ALA A 217 20.38 -9.22 22.02
CA ALA A 217 19.64 -10.19 21.21
C ALA A 217 18.15 -10.21 21.59
N ASP A 218 17.82 -10.26 22.89
CA ASP A 218 16.44 -10.18 23.39
C ASP A 218 15.72 -8.90 22.97
N LYS A 219 16.40 -7.75 23.04
CA LYS A 219 15.82 -6.47 22.62
C LYS A 219 15.51 -6.48 21.11
N LEU A 220 16.41 -6.99 20.28
CA LEU A 220 16.23 -7.05 18.83
C LEU A 220 15.12 -8.04 18.44
N VAL A 221 15.07 -9.21 19.08
CA VAL A 221 13.99 -10.19 18.87
C VAL A 221 12.64 -9.59 19.25
N LYS A 222 12.56 -8.88 20.40
CA LYS A 222 11.34 -8.18 20.81
C LYS A 222 10.95 -7.09 19.85
N LEU A 223 11.91 -6.29 19.38
CA LEU A 223 11.68 -5.25 18.36
C LEU A 223 11.12 -5.86 17.07
N GLY A 224 11.74 -6.93 16.55
CA GLY A 224 11.27 -7.63 15.36
C GLY A 224 9.84 -8.18 15.51
N LYS A 225 9.49 -8.67 16.72
CA LYS A 225 8.13 -9.12 17.02
C LYS A 225 7.13 -7.96 16.98
N ILE A 226 7.44 -6.83 17.61
CA ILE A 226 6.59 -5.62 17.62
C ILE A 226 6.38 -5.10 16.18
N ILE A 227 7.47 -4.98 15.39
CA ILE A 227 7.38 -4.59 13.98
C ILE A 227 6.41 -5.53 13.24
N PHE A 228 6.64 -6.84 13.33
CA PHE A 228 5.82 -7.83 12.63
C PHE A 228 4.34 -7.74 13.03
N GLU A 229 4.03 -7.61 14.32
CA GLU A 229 2.66 -7.52 14.83
C GLU A 229 1.96 -6.25 14.34
N ASN A 230 2.62 -5.09 14.38
CA ASN A 230 2.06 -3.83 13.90
C ASN A 230 1.78 -3.86 12.40
N PHE A 231 2.72 -4.36 11.60
CA PHE A 231 2.53 -4.52 10.16
C PHE A 231 1.40 -5.51 9.86
N TYR A 232 1.39 -6.67 10.52
CA TYR A 232 0.35 -7.68 10.34
C TYR A 232 -1.05 -7.15 10.69
N ASN A 233 -1.19 -6.47 11.80
CA ASN A 233 -2.44 -5.89 12.26
C ASN A 233 -2.95 -4.80 11.32
N PHE A 234 -2.04 -3.92 10.86
CA PHE A 234 -2.37 -2.86 9.92
C PHE A 234 -2.86 -3.43 8.58
N PHE A 235 -2.06 -4.29 7.92
CA PHE A 235 -2.43 -4.82 6.61
C PHE A 235 -3.68 -5.71 6.67
N THR A 236 -3.82 -6.52 7.72
CA THR A 236 -5.03 -7.32 7.91
C THR A 236 -6.25 -6.42 8.11
N GLY A 237 -6.12 -5.38 8.93
CA GLY A 237 -7.18 -4.40 9.13
C GLY A 237 -7.54 -3.68 7.84
N GLN A 238 -6.55 -3.16 7.11
CA GLN A 238 -6.74 -2.41 5.89
C GLN A 238 -7.37 -3.25 4.76
N PHE A 239 -6.99 -4.53 4.66
CA PHE A 239 -7.60 -5.44 3.69
C PHE A 239 -9.08 -5.71 4.01
N ILE A 240 -9.41 -5.98 5.29
CA ILE A 240 -10.80 -6.19 5.70
C ILE A 240 -11.62 -4.92 5.51
N GLU A 241 -11.06 -3.77 5.85
CA GLU A 241 -11.72 -2.47 5.69
C GLU A 241 -12.03 -2.19 4.20
N ALA A 242 -11.06 -2.40 3.31
CA ALA A 242 -11.25 -2.23 1.87
C ALA A 242 -12.40 -3.09 1.31
N LEU A 243 -12.51 -4.33 1.76
CA LEU A 243 -13.63 -5.22 1.38
C LEU A 243 -14.97 -4.72 1.92
N VAL A 244 -15.02 -4.35 3.20
CA VAL A 244 -16.24 -3.88 3.86
C VAL A 244 -16.68 -2.55 3.25
N PHE A 245 -15.77 -1.58 3.07
CA PHE A 245 -16.07 -0.28 2.48
C PHE A 245 -16.54 -0.41 1.03
N GLY A 246 -15.86 -1.23 0.22
CA GLY A 246 -16.29 -1.53 -1.16
C GLY A 246 -17.67 -2.17 -1.22
N ALA A 247 -17.98 -3.12 -0.32
CA ALA A 247 -19.29 -3.74 -0.23
C ALA A 247 -20.38 -2.75 0.22
N MET A 248 -20.10 -1.92 1.21
CA MET A 248 -21.03 -0.87 1.66
C MET A 248 -21.31 0.14 0.55
N CYS A 249 -20.27 0.57 -0.17
CA CYS A 249 -20.42 1.45 -1.32
C CYS A 249 -21.30 0.78 -2.40
N PHE A 250 -21.03 -0.47 -2.75
CA PHE A 250 -21.81 -1.22 -3.74
C PHE A 250 -23.28 -1.33 -3.38
N VAL A 251 -23.57 -1.76 -2.15
CA VAL A 251 -24.96 -1.90 -1.65
C VAL A 251 -25.66 -0.54 -1.63
N GLY A 252 -25.00 0.50 -1.11
CA GLY A 252 -25.58 1.84 -1.10
C GLY A 252 -25.86 2.37 -2.50
N MET A 253 -24.94 2.20 -3.44
CA MET A 253 -25.14 2.61 -4.83
C MET A 253 -26.30 1.85 -5.52
N LEU A 254 -26.51 0.58 -5.19
CA LEU A 254 -27.67 -0.19 -5.69
C LEU A 254 -28.98 0.34 -5.10
N ILE A 255 -29.04 0.62 -3.79
CA ILE A 255 -30.25 1.16 -3.12
C ILE A 255 -30.65 2.50 -3.75
N PHE A 256 -29.72 3.39 -3.96
CA PHE A 256 -29.97 4.71 -4.56
C PHE A 256 -30.01 4.69 -6.09
N ARG A 257 -29.88 3.51 -6.72
CA ARG A 257 -29.88 3.32 -8.18
C ARG A 257 -28.89 4.24 -8.91
N PHE A 258 -27.69 4.38 -8.35
CA PHE A 258 -26.59 5.08 -9.03
C PHE A 258 -26.07 4.25 -10.21
N PRO A 259 -25.70 4.88 -11.32
CA PRO A 259 -25.07 4.19 -12.43
C PRO A 259 -23.64 3.74 -12.06
N PHE A 260 -23.12 2.76 -12.80
CA PHE A 260 -21.76 2.26 -12.67
C PHE A 260 -21.40 1.70 -11.27
N ALA A 261 -22.39 1.28 -10.48
CA ALA A 261 -22.20 0.80 -9.11
C ALA A 261 -21.08 -0.26 -8.96
N PRO A 262 -20.98 -1.31 -9.81
CA PRO A 262 -19.88 -2.28 -9.67
C PRO A 262 -18.50 -1.68 -9.90
N ALA A 263 -18.35 -0.81 -10.92
CA ALA A 263 -17.07 -0.20 -11.24
C ALA A 263 -16.60 0.75 -10.15
N ILE A 264 -17.50 1.66 -9.72
CA ILE A 264 -17.17 2.67 -8.72
C ILE A 264 -16.89 2.02 -7.37
N SER A 265 -17.70 1.06 -6.92
CA SER A 265 -17.51 0.40 -5.63
C SER A 265 -16.18 -0.38 -5.55
N ILE A 266 -15.72 -0.94 -6.66
CA ILE A 266 -14.42 -1.61 -6.73
C ILE A 266 -13.29 -0.58 -6.67
N ILE A 267 -13.39 0.52 -7.43
CA ILE A 267 -12.41 1.60 -7.36
C ILE A 267 -12.34 2.16 -5.93
N MET A 268 -13.49 2.35 -5.28
CA MET A 268 -13.56 2.79 -3.89
C MET A 268 -12.94 1.79 -2.92
N GLY A 269 -13.27 0.49 -3.05
CA GLY A 269 -12.70 -0.56 -2.21
C GLY A 269 -11.21 -0.75 -2.42
N LEU A 270 -10.72 -0.80 -3.66
CA LEU A 270 -9.29 -0.86 -3.95
C LEU A 270 -8.57 0.42 -3.50
N GLY A 271 -9.21 1.57 -3.69
CA GLY A 271 -8.70 2.84 -3.21
C GLY A 271 -8.52 2.85 -1.69
N ALA A 272 -9.44 2.27 -0.94
CA ALA A 272 -9.39 2.19 0.51
C ALA A 272 -8.13 1.47 1.03
N LEU A 273 -7.43 0.67 0.20
CA LEU A 273 -6.11 0.13 0.56
C LEU A 273 -5.05 1.21 0.79
N ILE A 274 -5.23 2.40 0.21
CA ILE A 274 -4.34 3.55 0.41
C ILE A 274 -5.05 4.54 1.33
N PRO A 275 -4.69 4.61 2.62
CA PRO A 275 -5.39 5.47 3.57
C PRO A 275 -5.49 6.92 3.07
N ILE A 276 -6.64 7.53 3.22
CA ILE A 276 -6.97 8.92 2.83
C ILE A 276 -7.04 9.10 1.30
N LEU A 277 -5.97 8.82 0.55
CA LEU A 277 -5.91 9.07 -0.89
C LEU A 277 -6.94 8.26 -1.68
N GLY A 278 -7.12 7.01 -1.31
CA GLY A 278 -8.03 6.12 -2.02
C GLY A 278 -9.47 6.62 -2.05
N ALA A 279 -9.91 7.18 -0.94
CA ALA A 279 -11.23 7.78 -0.82
C ALA A 279 -11.41 8.95 -1.83
N TYR A 280 -10.45 9.86 -1.92
CA TYR A 280 -10.51 11.00 -2.85
C TYR A 280 -10.48 10.56 -4.32
N ILE A 281 -9.60 9.61 -4.67
CA ILE A 281 -9.54 9.08 -6.03
C ILE A 281 -10.87 8.43 -6.42
N GLY A 282 -11.44 7.63 -5.52
CA GLY A 282 -12.72 6.95 -5.76
C GLY A 282 -13.88 7.92 -5.89
N VAL A 283 -13.97 8.95 -5.03
CA VAL A 283 -15.03 9.98 -5.10
C VAL A 283 -14.90 10.78 -6.38
N PHE A 284 -13.69 11.25 -6.72
CA PHE A 284 -13.48 12.03 -7.94
C PHE A 284 -13.82 11.23 -9.18
N THR A 285 -13.32 10.00 -9.29
CA THR A 285 -13.60 9.13 -10.43
C THR A 285 -15.10 8.78 -10.52
N GLY A 286 -15.72 8.43 -9.39
CA GLY A 286 -17.14 8.10 -9.34
C GLY A 286 -18.04 9.28 -9.69
N ALA A 287 -17.75 10.45 -9.13
CA ALA A 287 -18.50 11.68 -9.43
C ALA A 287 -18.38 12.06 -10.92
N LEU A 288 -17.17 11.98 -11.48
CA LEU A 288 -16.93 12.26 -12.90
C LEU A 288 -17.71 11.29 -13.81
N LEU A 289 -17.66 10.00 -13.53
CA LEU A 289 -18.38 8.98 -14.31
C LEU A 289 -19.91 9.20 -14.27
N ILE A 290 -20.45 9.56 -13.10
CA ILE A 290 -21.88 9.78 -12.93
C ILE A 290 -22.30 11.12 -13.54
N LEU A 291 -21.44 12.15 -13.47
CA LEU A 291 -21.68 13.48 -14.03
C LEU A 291 -21.96 13.41 -15.54
N LEU A 292 -21.25 12.53 -16.25
CA LEU A 292 -21.45 12.30 -17.69
C LEU A 292 -22.84 11.70 -18.04
N GLN A 293 -23.55 11.15 -17.06
CA GLN A 293 -24.94 10.67 -17.26
C GLN A 293 -26.00 11.65 -16.76
N SER A 294 -25.76 12.24 -15.58
CA SER A 294 -26.70 13.14 -14.94
C SER A 294 -26.01 13.99 -13.88
N PRO A 295 -25.95 15.32 -14.05
CA PRO A 295 -25.37 16.22 -13.04
C PRO A 295 -26.05 16.11 -11.68
N PHE A 296 -27.38 15.94 -11.67
CA PHE A 296 -28.13 15.78 -10.43
C PHE A 296 -27.73 14.50 -9.68
N LYS A 297 -27.61 13.36 -10.40
CA LYS A 297 -27.15 12.11 -9.78
C LYS A 297 -25.70 12.18 -9.28
N ALA A 298 -24.83 12.93 -9.96
CA ALA A 298 -23.46 13.16 -9.50
C ALA A 298 -23.43 13.92 -8.16
N LEU A 299 -24.25 14.96 -8.02
CA LEU A 299 -24.38 15.69 -6.77
C LEU A 299 -24.90 14.78 -5.66
N MET A 300 -25.96 14.02 -5.92
CA MET A 300 -26.49 13.04 -4.95
C MET A 300 -25.47 11.97 -4.56
N PHE A 301 -24.65 11.53 -5.51
CA PHE A 301 -23.55 10.58 -5.24
C PHE A 301 -22.50 11.19 -4.31
N ILE A 302 -22.10 12.44 -4.53
CA ILE A 302 -21.14 13.13 -3.65
C ILE A 302 -21.70 13.19 -2.22
N VAL A 303 -22.97 13.58 -2.04
CA VAL A 303 -23.64 13.60 -0.73
C VAL A 303 -23.64 12.19 -0.12
N PHE A 304 -24.06 11.18 -0.89
CA PHE A 304 -24.06 9.78 -0.45
C PHE A 304 -22.67 9.33 0.04
N ILE A 305 -21.61 9.61 -0.73
CA ILE A 305 -20.27 9.20 -0.37
C ILE A 305 -19.75 9.94 0.86
N ILE A 306 -20.07 11.23 1.02
CA ILE A 306 -19.72 11.98 2.24
C ILE A 306 -20.35 11.31 3.47
N VAL A 307 -21.63 10.96 3.40
CA VAL A 307 -22.32 10.26 4.50
C VAL A 307 -21.70 8.89 4.75
N LEU A 308 -21.41 8.13 3.68
CA LEU A 308 -20.78 6.82 3.78
C LEU A 308 -19.38 6.91 4.43
N GLN A 309 -18.57 7.90 4.03
CA GLN A 309 -17.24 8.14 4.60
C GLN A 309 -17.31 8.57 6.08
N GLN A 310 -18.31 9.38 6.46
CA GLN A 310 -18.53 9.73 7.86
C GLN A 310 -18.93 8.50 8.70
N PHE A 311 -19.78 7.64 8.15
CA PHE A 311 -20.13 6.38 8.82
C PHE A 311 -18.90 5.47 8.93
N ASP A 312 -18.14 5.33 7.86
CA ASP A 312 -16.92 4.53 7.85
C ASP A 312 -15.89 5.05 8.85
N GLY A 313 -15.54 6.31 8.80
CA GLY A 313 -14.55 6.94 9.68
C GLY A 313 -14.91 6.90 11.17
N ASN A 314 -16.20 6.94 11.51
CA ASN A 314 -16.65 6.96 12.91
C ASN A 314 -17.04 5.58 13.45
N VAL A 315 -17.40 4.63 12.59
CA VAL A 315 -17.94 3.33 13.01
C VAL A 315 -17.09 2.16 12.51
N THR A 316 -16.90 2.05 11.20
CA THR A 316 -16.29 0.87 10.57
C THR A 316 -14.78 0.85 10.76
N TYR A 317 -14.11 1.92 10.36
CA TYR A 317 -12.64 2.04 10.42
C TYR A 317 -12.09 1.88 11.86
N PRO A 318 -12.64 2.55 12.89
CA PRO A 318 -12.17 2.36 14.28
C PRO A 318 -12.32 0.92 14.78
N ARG A 319 -13.37 0.21 14.36
CA ARG A 319 -13.61 -1.18 14.78
C ARG A 319 -12.70 -2.18 14.08
N ILE A 320 -12.38 -1.95 12.82
CA ILE A 320 -11.60 -2.88 11.97
C ILE A 320 -10.10 -2.62 12.12
N VAL A 321 -9.69 -1.37 11.98
CA VAL A 321 -8.27 -0.96 11.90
C VAL A 321 -7.83 -0.29 13.21
N GLY A 322 -8.61 0.67 13.72
CA GLY A 322 -8.18 1.59 14.77
C GLY A 322 -7.74 0.90 16.07
N ASN A 323 -8.50 -0.07 16.55
CA ASN A 323 -8.17 -0.80 17.79
C ASN A 323 -6.94 -1.71 17.66
N LYS A 324 -6.54 -2.06 16.44
CA LYS A 324 -5.41 -2.97 16.18
C LYS A 324 -4.10 -2.23 15.94
N VAL A 325 -4.17 -1.03 15.40
CA VAL A 325 -2.97 -0.23 15.04
C VAL A 325 -2.50 0.64 16.21
N GLY A 326 -3.41 1.04 17.10
CA GLY A 326 -3.09 1.78 18.33
C GLY A 326 -2.46 3.17 18.11
N LEU A 327 -2.45 3.68 16.87
CA LEU A 327 -1.83 4.95 16.50
C LEU A 327 -2.90 6.06 16.50
N PRO A 328 -2.72 7.17 17.24
CA PRO A 328 -3.64 8.31 17.18
C PRO A 328 -3.72 8.89 15.76
N ALA A 329 -4.92 9.34 15.33
CA ALA A 329 -5.20 9.82 13.98
C ALA A 329 -4.23 10.90 13.47
N MET A 330 -3.78 11.80 14.35
CA MET A 330 -2.79 12.83 14.00
C MET A 330 -1.47 12.21 13.48
N PHE A 331 -0.98 11.15 14.11
CA PHE A 331 0.25 10.48 13.67
C PHE A 331 0.04 9.67 12.38
N VAL A 332 -1.18 9.22 12.09
CA VAL A 332 -1.51 8.59 10.80
C VAL A 332 -1.34 9.61 9.67
N ILE A 333 -1.86 10.85 9.85
CA ILE A 333 -1.70 11.92 8.87
C ILE A 333 -0.22 12.26 8.65
N VAL A 334 0.56 12.39 9.72
CA VAL A 334 2.01 12.64 9.64
C VAL A 334 2.71 11.50 8.90
N ALA A 335 2.39 10.24 9.24
CA ALA A 335 2.99 9.08 8.60
C ALA A 335 2.73 9.06 7.08
N ILE A 336 1.48 9.31 6.66
CA ILE A 336 1.09 9.35 5.25
C ILE A 336 1.79 10.50 4.52
N THR A 337 1.84 11.70 5.13
CA THR A 337 2.48 12.87 4.52
C THR A 337 3.99 12.67 4.34
N VAL A 338 4.68 12.24 5.40
CA VAL A 338 6.13 11.99 5.35
C VAL A 338 6.45 10.82 4.43
N GLY A 339 5.71 9.70 4.55
CA GLY A 339 5.88 8.54 3.70
C GLY A 339 5.65 8.87 2.23
N GLY A 340 4.59 9.64 1.93
CA GLY A 340 4.25 10.10 0.60
C GLY A 340 5.34 10.98 -0.03
N ALA A 341 5.89 11.91 0.73
CA ALA A 341 6.97 12.78 0.28
C ALA A 341 8.28 12.01 -0.01
N LEU A 342 8.60 10.98 0.76
CA LEU A 342 9.85 10.22 0.64
C LEU A 342 9.78 9.11 -0.41
N PHE A 343 8.68 8.36 -0.47
CA PHE A 343 8.57 7.12 -1.26
C PHE A 343 7.25 7.01 -2.05
N GLY A 344 6.53 8.12 -2.24
CA GLY A 344 5.25 8.13 -2.96
C GLY A 344 4.19 7.23 -2.30
N VAL A 345 3.36 6.59 -3.12
CA VAL A 345 2.26 5.72 -2.66
C VAL A 345 2.75 4.58 -1.77
N THR A 346 3.89 3.96 -2.11
CA THR A 346 4.49 2.89 -1.29
C THR A 346 4.83 3.39 0.11
N GLY A 347 5.38 4.61 0.21
CA GLY A 347 5.68 5.25 1.50
C GLY A 347 4.42 5.52 2.31
N MET A 348 3.34 6.01 1.70
CA MET A 348 2.07 6.26 2.40
C MET A 348 1.54 5.00 3.09
N ILE A 349 1.68 3.85 2.44
CA ILE A 349 1.21 2.57 2.96
C ILE A 349 2.14 2.04 4.06
N LEU A 350 3.47 2.10 3.86
CA LEU A 350 4.44 1.49 4.78
C LEU A 350 4.71 2.32 6.03
N PHE A 351 4.59 3.65 5.95
CA PHE A 351 4.90 4.54 7.06
C PHE A 351 3.87 4.48 8.19
N VAL A 352 2.61 4.15 7.90
CA VAL A 352 1.60 4.02 8.95
C VAL A 352 1.98 2.93 9.97
N PRO A 353 2.24 1.67 9.59
CA PRO A 353 2.68 0.66 10.55
C PRO A 353 4.08 0.93 11.12
N LEU A 354 4.95 1.63 10.39
CA LEU A 354 6.25 2.07 10.90
C LEU A 354 6.08 3.07 12.04
N PHE A 355 5.25 4.09 11.86
CA PHE A 355 4.93 5.07 12.91
C PHE A 355 4.19 4.41 14.09
N SER A 356 3.31 3.45 13.84
CA SER A 356 2.69 2.65 14.90
C SER A 356 3.75 1.94 15.74
N THR A 357 4.73 1.32 15.10
CA THR A 357 5.85 0.67 15.78
C THR A 357 6.66 1.65 16.63
N ILE A 358 7.01 2.81 16.08
CA ILE A 358 7.74 3.87 16.79
C ILE A 358 6.93 4.35 17.99
N TYR A 359 5.64 4.61 17.81
CA TYR A 359 4.75 5.07 18.87
C TYR A 359 4.60 4.04 19.99
N GLU A 360 4.48 2.76 19.67
CA GLU A 360 4.44 1.67 20.65
C GLU A 360 5.74 1.58 21.44
N LEU A 361 6.89 1.65 20.78
CA LEU A 361 8.19 1.63 21.44
C LEU A 361 8.38 2.82 22.39
N LEU A 362 7.98 4.02 21.95
CA LEU A 362 7.99 5.23 22.80
C LEU A 362 7.04 5.08 24.01
N THR A 363 5.90 4.48 23.79
CA THR A 363 4.92 4.20 24.86
C THR A 363 5.46 3.20 25.87
N ILE A 364 6.08 2.12 25.41
CA ILE A 364 6.75 1.14 26.30
C ILE A 364 7.85 1.82 27.10
N TYR A 365 8.71 2.61 26.44
CA TYR A 365 9.80 3.34 27.11
C TYR A 365 9.26 4.34 28.14
N LYS A 366 8.26 5.16 27.76
CA LYS A 366 7.59 6.12 28.64
C LYS A 366 7.03 5.43 29.89
N ASN A 367 6.26 4.37 29.71
CA ASN A 367 5.59 3.66 30.80
C ASN A 367 6.62 3.04 31.77
N LYS A 368 7.72 2.49 31.23
CA LYS A 368 8.83 1.98 32.03
C LYS A 368 9.47 3.08 32.88
N ARG A 369 9.77 4.23 32.26
CA ARG A 369 10.41 5.37 32.95
C ARG A 369 9.52 6.01 34.02
N LEU A 370 8.20 6.12 33.74
CA LEU A 370 7.24 6.65 34.72
C LEU A 370 7.13 5.72 35.93
N LYS A 371 7.11 4.40 35.69
CA LYS A 371 7.11 3.40 36.77
C LYS A 371 8.38 3.46 37.62
N GLU A 372 9.55 3.59 36.97
CA GLU A 372 10.85 3.73 37.69
C GLU A 372 10.90 5.00 38.54
N LYS A 373 10.23 6.09 38.10
CA LYS A 373 10.17 7.37 38.82
C LYS A 373 9.01 7.45 39.84
N GLY A 374 8.16 6.43 39.94
CA GLY A 374 6.98 6.45 40.82
C GLY A 374 5.91 7.49 40.43
N ILE A 375 5.95 8.02 39.21
CA ILE A 375 5.07 9.08 38.74
C ILE A 375 3.82 8.47 38.13
N ASN A 376 2.63 8.79 38.70
CA ASN A 376 1.34 8.42 38.13
C ASN A 376 0.65 9.68 37.57
N ILE A 377 0.58 9.78 36.22
CA ILE A 377 -0.01 10.94 35.53
C ILE A 377 -1.56 10.86 35.43
N LYS A 378 -2.19 9.75 35.85
CA LYS A 378 -3.65 9.59 35.76
C LYS A 378 -4.45 10.53 36.68
N THR A 379 -3.79 11.36 37.45
CA THR A 379 -4.42 12.19 38.49
C THR A 379 -4.04 13.67 38.41
N LYS A 380 -3.53 14.15 37.24
CA LYS A 380 -3.31 15.60 37.04
C LYS A 380 -4.12 16.11 35.86
#